data_22a801145490aed815dfcf6d10160da1
#
_entry.id   22a801145490aed815dfcf6d10160da1
#
_cell.length_a   1.000
_cell.length_b   1.000
_cell.length_c   1.000
_cell.angle_alpha   90.00
_cell.angle_beta   90.00
_cell.angle_gamma   90.00
#
_symmetry.space_group_name_H-M   'P 1'
#
loop_
_entity.id
_entity.type
_entity.pdbx_description
1 polymer ?
#
loop_
_entity_poly.entity_id
_entity_poly.type
_entity_poly.pdbx_seq_one_letter_code
_entity_poly.pdbx_strand_id
1 'polypeptide(L)'
;MAEKMRYNKIIDLLEQGKPVFSTSTVPNGSLDDLTYIADADYDAVIIEMEHEGFSFTTLRTSLQVLLNRKRIAEKGNLQPDVVPMVRIPPNARERNQWVIKQALDTGVYGLVLPHLNTVEDAQAAVAAARYPQVPGVQDFTPAGERGWGNRIASRYWGLTPQEYYDAADLWPLDPEGNILLMGIVEEAEGVQNIRDILRQVRGIGAIWAGPGDMSVSMGLRGQASHPDVQENLLRVLAACKEFGVPCATGATADDVAMRLEQGFRIIMTAPVRSTPGLVEGRRLAAR
;
A
#
# COMPACT_ATOMS: atom_id res chain seq x y z
N MET A 1 -22.18 11.61 -17.12
CA MET A 1 -21.41 10.38 -17.19
C MET A 1 -21.48 9.77 -15.80
N ALA A 2 -21.79 8.49 -15.64
CA ALA A 2 -21.70 7.85 -14.34
C ALA A 2 -20.24 7.92 -13.87
N GLU A 3 -20.01 8.34 -12.63
CA GLU A 3 -18.69 8.40 -12.03
C GLU A 3 -18.09 7.00 -12.06
N LYS A 4 -16.90 6.85 -12.65
CA LYS A 4 -16.26 5.54 -12.79
C LYS A 4 -15.86 5.05 -11.39
N MET A 5 -16.37 3.91 -10.97
CA MET A 5 -16.13 3.35 -9.65
C MET A 5 -14.65 3.00 -9.48
N ARG A 6 -14.03 3.46 -8.40
CA ARG A 6 -12.72 2.99 -7.96
C ARG A 6 -12.85 1.62 -7.30
N TYR A 7 -12.07 0.65 -7.76
CA TYR A 7 -12.00 -0.66 -7.11
C TYR A 7 -11.12 -0.64 -5.85
N ASN A 8 -10.21 0.34 -5.73
CA ASN A 8 -9.32 0.49 -4.58
C ASN A 8 -9.78 1.65 -3.69
N LYS A 9 -10.37 1.33 -2.53
CA LYS A 9 -10.86 2.33 -1.55
C LYS A 9 -9.76 3.25 -1.02
N ILE A 10 -8.49 2.78 -0.93
CA ILE A 10 -7.38 3.64 -0.52
C ILE A 10 -7.23 4.80 -1.51
N ILE A 11 -7.17 4.48 -2.80
CA ILE A 11 -7.02 5.46 -3.87
C ILE A 11 -8.22 6.42 -3.87
N ASP A 12 -9.43 5.88 -3.78
CA ASP A 12 -10.66 6.66 -3.72
C ASP A 12 -10.65 7.71 -2.59
N LEU A 13 -10.24 7.30 -1.38
CA LEU A 13 -10.13 8.20 -0.23
C LEU A 13 -9.03 9.27 -0.42
N LEU A 14 -7.87 8.87 -0.95
CA LEU A 14 -6.76 9.79 -1.19
C LEU A 14 -7.10 10.84 -2.25
N GLU A 15 -7.80 10.47 -3.31
CA GLU A 15 -8.29 11.41 -4.33
C GLU A 15 -9.30 12.42 -3.78
N GLN A 16 -10.09 12.00 -2.78
CA GLN A 16 -10.99 12.89 -2.04
C GLN A 16 -10.27 13.75 -0.98
N GLY A 17 -8.95 13.63 -0.83
CA GLY A 17 -8.17 14.31 0.21
C GLY A 17 -8.40 13.79 1.62
N LYS A 18 -9.05 12.63 1.76
CA LYS A 18 -9.35 12.01 3.06
C LYS A 18 -8.21 11.12 3.53
N PRO A 19 -7.93 11.07 4.85
CA PRO A 19 -6.96 10.14 5.38
C PRO A 19 -7.47 8.69 5.30
N VAL A 20 -6.53 7.77 5.15
CA VAL A 20 -6.73 6.31 5.14
C VAL A 20 -6.27 5.74 6.48
N PHE A 21 -7.07 4.87 7.07
CA PHE A 21 -6.71 4.15 8.30
C PHE A 21 -6.48 2.67 7.97
N SER A 22 -5.24 2.22 8.13
CA SER A 22 -4.83 0.85 7.91
C SER A 22 -4.44 0.17 9.22
N THR A 23 -4.39 -1.14 9.24
CA THR A 23 -3.65 -1.86 10.27
C THR A 23 -2.14 -1.64 10.05
N SER A 24 -1.34 -1.87 11.10
CA SER A 24 0.04 -2.32 10.92
C SER A 24 0.06 -3.71 10.26
N THR A 25 1.24 -4.30 10.10
CA THR A 25 1.35 -5.63 9.49
C THR A 25 0.64 -6.72 10.32
N VAL A 26 -0.03 -7.63 9.61
CA VAL A 26 -0.75 -8.79 10.18
C VAL A 26 -0.17 -10.05 9.58
N PRO A 27 0.23 -11.06 10.38
CA PRO A 27 0.82 -12.29 9.86
C PRO A 27 -0.01 -12.95 8.78
N ASN A 28 0.63 -13.39 7.70
CA ASN A 28 -0.03 -14.11 6.63
C ASN A 28 -0.61 -15.44 7.15
N GLY A 29 -1.93 -15.60 7.05
CA GLY A 29 -2.64 -16.77 7.57
C GLY A 29 -3.26 -16.58 8.96
N SER A 30 -3.14 -15.42 9.58
CA SER A 30 -3.85 -15.09 10.83
C SER A 30 -5.35 -14.86 10.55
N LEU A 31 -6.08 -15.95 10.27
CA LEU A 31 -7.47 -15.87 9.81
C LEU A 31 -8.43 -15.25 10.82
N ASP A 32 -8.19 -15.48 12.11
CA ASP A 32 -9.02 -14.89 13.19
C ASP A 32 -8.86 -13.37 13.24
N ASP A 33 -7.63 -12.86 13.08
CA ASP A 33 -7.37 -11.43 13.04
C ASP A 33 -7.95 -10.80 11.76
N LEU A 34 -7.77 -11.44 10.62
CA LEU A 34 -8.35 -10.98 9.35
C LEU A 34 -9.88 -10.96 9.37
N THR A 35 -10.53 -11.93 10.03
CA THR A 35 -11.99 -11.94 10.22
C THR A 35 -12.41 -10.73 11.07
N TYR A 36 -11.70 -10.45 12.14
CA TYR A 36 -11.96 -9.27 12.98
C TYR A 36 -11.77 -7.96 12.19
N ILE A 37 -10.69 -7.85 11.41
CA ILE A 37 -10.40 -6.68 10.58
C ILE A 37 -11.48 -6.47 9.52
N ALA A 38 -11.99 -7.55 8.91
CA ALA A 38 -13.05 -7.47 7.90
C ALA A 38 -14.34 -6.81 8.41
N ASP A 39 -14.58 -6.90 9.73
CA ASP A 39 -15.75 -6.31 10.38
C ASP A 39 -15.45 -4.98 11.10
N ALA A 40 -14.17 -4.64 11.25
CA ALA A 40 -13.74 -3.37 11.84
C ALA A 40 -13.79 -2.22 10.81
N ASP A 41 -13.63 -1.00 11.29
CA ASP A 41 -13.70 0.21 10.46
C ASP A 41 -12.36 0.59 9.81
N TYR A 42 -11.49 -0.38 9.54
CA TYR A 42 -10.28 -0.16 8.76
C TYR A 42 -10.60 0.08 7.27
N ASP A 43 -9.81 0.93 6.63
CA ASP A 43 -9.87 1.12 5.18
C ASP A 43 -8.96 0.14 4.44
N ALA A 44 -7.90 -0.31 5.10
CA ALA A 44 -6.94 -1.26 4.55
C ALA A 44 -6.32 -2.18 5.62
N VAL A 45 -5.76 -3.29 5.15
CA VAL A 45 -4.95 -4.20 5.94
C VAL A 45 -3.65 -4.49 5.20
N ILE A 46 -2.53 -4.53 5.92
CA ILE A 46 -1.23 -4.93 5.38
C ILE A 46 -0.93 -6.35 5.86
N ILE A 47 -0.97 -7.31 4.93
CA ILE A 47 -0.62 -8.71 5.20
C ILE A 47 0.90 -8.85 5.12
N GLU A 48 1.48 -9.48 6.13
CA GLU A 48 2.93 -9.60 6.30
C GLU A 48 3.46 -10.84 5.58
N MET A 49 4.40 -10.63 4.66
CA MET A 49 5.12 -11.71 3.98
C MET A 49 6.64 -11.46 3.89
N GLU A 50 7.14 -10.36 4.45
CA GLU A 50 8.56 -10.08 4.52
C GLU A 50 9.24 -10.87 5.63
N HIS A 51 8.75 -10.75 6.87
CA HIS A 51 9.33 -11.36 8.05
C HIS A 51 8.58 -12.59 8.52
N GLU A 52 7.36 -12.81 8.01
CA GLU A 52 6.50 -13.90 8.45
C GLU A 52 5.74 -14.54 7.29
N GLY A 53 5.65 -15.87 7.29
CA GLY A 53 4.67 -16.62 6.51
C GLY A 53 4.67 -16.39 4.99
N PHE A 54 5.82 -16.43 4.32
CA PHE A 54 5.90 -16.28 2.86
C PHE A 54 5.20 -17.44 2.12
N SER A 55 3.93 -17.24 1.77
CA SER A 55 3.12 -18.23 1.07
C SER A 55 1.99 -17.56 0.27
N PHE A 56 2.03 -17.67 -1.04
CA PHE A 56 0.94 -17.18 -1.91
C PHE A 56 -0.36 -18.01 -1.76
N THR A 57 -0.24 -19.29 -1.41
CA THR A 57 -1.43 -20.13 -1.14
C THR A 57 -2.17 -19.65 0.10
N THR A 58 -1.44 -19.38 1.18
CA THR A 58 -2.00 -18.82 2.41
C THR A 58 -2.58 -17.43 2.16
N LEU A 59 -1.87 -16.57 1.40
CA LEU A 59 -2.36 -15.24 1.03
C LEU A 59 -3.72 -15.32 0.31
N ARG A 60 -3.88 -16.24 -0.65
CA ARG A 60 -5.18 -16.43 -1.33
C ARG A 60 -6.31 -16.79 -0.36
N THR A 61 -6.03 -17.62 0.65
CA THR A 61 -6.99 -17.95 1.70
C THR A 61 -7.32 -16.74 2.55
N SER A 62 -6.30 -15.99 2.96
CA SER A 62 -6.42 -14.74 3.72
C SER A 62 -7.33 -13.72 3.01
N LEU A 63 -7.17 -13.57 1.69
CA LEU A 63 -8.01 -12.68 0.90
C LEU A 63 -9.50 -13.07 0.93
N GLN A 64 -9.82 -14.37 0.90
CA GLN A 64 -11.22 -14.82 0.94
C GLN A 64 -11.91 -14.48 2.27
N VAL A 65 -11.17 -14.49 3.38
CA VAL A 65 -11.71 -14.16 4.71
C VAL A 65 -12.09 -12.67 4.81
N LEU A 66 -11.40 -11.79 4.08
CA LEU A 66 -11.70 -10.35 4.04
C LEU A 66 -12.99 -10.01 3.27
N LEU A 67 -13.56 -10.94 2.50
CA LEU A 67 -14.77 -10.71 1.72
C LEU A 67 -16.02 -10.83 2.60
N ASN A 68 -16.57 -9.71 3.06
CA ASN A 68 -17.89 -9.71 3.70
C ASN A 68 -18.98 -9.66 2.64
N ARG A 69 -19.53 -10.83 2.29
CA ARG A 69 -20.54 -11.00 1.21
C ARG A 69 -21.80 -10.18 1.47
N LYS A 70 -22.21 -10.04 2.73
CA LYS A 70 -23.38 -9.24 3.10
C LYS A 70 -23.15 -7.78 2.79
N ARG A 71 -22.02 -7.22 3.24
CA ARG A 71 -21.65 -5.81 2.98
C ARG A 71 -21.50 -5.52 1.48
N ILE A 72 -20.90 -6.45 0.72
CA ILE A 72 -20.78 -6.31 -0.75
C ILE A 72 -22.18 -6.21 -1.38
N ALA A 73 -23.10 -7.09 -0.99
CA ALA A 73 -24.46 -7.09 -1.53
C ALA A 73 -25.25 -5.83 -1.14
N GLU A 74 -25.15 -5.39 0.11
CA GLU A 74 -25.83 -4.18 0.61
C GLU A 74 -25.28 -2.90 -0.04
N LYS A 75 -23.97 -2.82 -0.25
CA LYS A 75 -23.32 -1.68 -0.87
C LYS A 75 -23.58 -1.59 -2.38
N GLY A 76 -23.81 -2.72 -3.04
CA GLY A 76 -24.11 -2.81 -4.46
C GLY A 76 -22.93 -2.43 -5.38
N ASN A 77 -21.70 -2.51 -4.89
CA ASN A 77 -20.50 -2.30 -5.68
C ASN A 77 -19.36 -3.25 -5.30
N LEU A 78 -18.31 -3.32 -6.14
CA LEU A 78 -17.19 -4.28 -6.00
C LEU A 78 -15.99 -3.73 -5.22
N GLN A 79 -16.04 -2.49 -4.74
CA GLN A 79 -14.96 -1.94 -3.91
C GLN A 79 -14.91 -2.69 -2.57
N PRO A 80 -13.76 -3.25 -2.15
CA PRO A 80 -13.65 -3.90 -0.85
C PRO A 80 -13.84 -2.89 0.30
N ASP A 81 -14.46 -3.33 1.40
CA ASP A 81 -14.59 -2.50 2.60
C ASP A 81 -13.24 -2.27 3.26
N VAL A 82 -12.41 -3.32 3.30
CA VAL A 82 -11.03 -3.30 3.76
C VAL A 82 -10.13 -3.75 2.61
N VAL A 83 -9.28 -2.86 2.13
CA VAL A 83 -8.38 -3.13 1.00
C VAL A 83 -7.20 -3.98 1.44
N PRO A 84 -7.01 -5.20 0.90
CA PRO A 84 -5.81 -5.98 1.19
C PRO A 84 -4.60 -5.47 0.40
N MET A 85 -3.57 -5.10 1.14
CA MET A 85 -2.21 -4.92 0.66
C MET A 85 -1.32 -6.01 1.24
N VAL A 86 -0.18 -6.28 0.62
CA VAL A 86 0.79 -7.23 1.15
C VAL A 86 2.18 -6.60 1.20
N ARG A 87 2.86 -6.72 2.35
CA ARG A 87 4.27 -6.40 2.46
C ARG A 87 5.07 -7.62 2.01
N ILE A 88 5.76 -7.47 0.90
CA ILE A 88 6.55 -8.53 0.28
C ILE A 88 8.03 -8.44 0.73
N PRO A 89 8.82 -9.50 0.59
CA PRO A 89 10.27 -9.42 0.75
C PRO A 89 10.88 -8.33 -0.15
N PRO A 90 12.00 -7.69 0.25
CA PRO A 90 12.64 -6.63 -0.52
C PRO A 90 12.87 -7.04 -1.97
N ASN A 91 12.21 -6.34 -2.90
CA ASN A 91 12.28 -6.69 -4.31
C ASN A 91 13.47 -6.04 -5.02
N ALA A 92 13.86 -4.85 -4.59
CA ALA A 92 14.86 -4.05 -5.25
C ALA A 92 16.28 -4.53 -4.94
N ARG A 93 16.70 -4.40 -3.69
CA ARG A 93 18.01 -4.88 -3.23
C ARG A 93 18.24 -6.38 -3.52
N GLU A 94 17.21 -7.22 -3.34
CA GLU A 94 17.26 -8.66 -3.54
C GLU A 94 16.78 -9.11 -4.93
N ARG A 95 16.33 -8.18 -5.77
CA ARG A 95 15.87 -8.39 -7.15
C ARG A 95 14.75 -9.43 -7.27
N ASN A 96 13.78 -9.38 -6.36
CA ASN A 96 12.66 -10.31 -6.27
C ASN A 96 11.42 -9.86 -7.10
N GLN A 97 11.59 -9.30 -8.32
CA GLN A 97 10.50 -8.81 -9.14
C GLN A 97 9.42 -9.87 -9.43
N TRP A 98 9.79 -11.14 -9.45
CA TRP A 98 8.84 -12.24 -9.60
C TRP A 98 7.84 -12.32 -8.44
N VAL A 99 8.22 -11.88 -7.23
CA VAL A 99 7.33 -11.81 -6.05
C VAL A 99 6.21 -10.80 -6.29
N ILE A 100 6.53 -9.63 -6.86
CA ILE A 100 5.55 -8.60 -7.24
C ILE A 100 4.48 -9.20 -8.16
N LYS A 101 4.91 -9.88 -9.23
CA LYS A 101 4.02 -10.49 -10.22
C LYS A 101 3.08 -11.51 -9.57
N GLN A 102 3.62 -12.44 -8.79
CA GLN A 102 2.84 -13.49 -8.14
C GLN A 102 1.92 -12.96 -7.03
N ALA A 103 2.35 -11.97 -6.27
CA ALA A 103 1.51 -11.33 -5.26
C ALA A 103 0.28 -10.67 -5.91
N LEU A 104 0.47 -9.88 -6.96
CA LEU A 104 -0.63 -9.25 -7.70
C LEU A 104 -1.57 -10.28 -8.34
N ASP A 105 -1.05 -11.43 -8.79
CA ASP A 105 -1.87 -12.50 -9.37
C ASP A 105 -2.76 -13.22 -8.33
N THR A 106 -2.54 -12.98 -7.02
CA THR A 106 -3.47 -13.42 -5.96
C THR A 106 -4.73 -12.58 -5.87
N GLY A 107 -4.67 -11.29 -6.28
CA GLY A 107 -5.78 -10.35 -6.24
C GLY A 107 -5.64 -9.24 -5.21
N VAL A 108 -4.48 -9.04 -4.57
CA VAL A 108 -4.24 -7.89 -3.70
C VAL A 108 -4.34 -6.59 -4.49
N TYR A 109 -4.75 -5.51 -3.84
CA TYR A 109 -4.94 -4.20 -4.45
C TYR A 109 -3.71 -3.29 -4.33
N GLY A 110 -2.68 -3.77 -3.67
CA GLY A 110 -1.43 -3.03 -3.55
C GLY A 110 -0.33 -3.83 -2.88
N LEU A 111 0.88 -3.31 -3.02
CA LEU A 111 2.09 -3.88 -2.44
C LEU A 111 2.78 -2.85 -1.56
N VAL A 112 3.34 -3.33 -0.47
CA VAL A 112 4.26 -2.58 0.38
C VAL A 112 5.66 -3.10 0.07
N LEU A 113 6.53 -2.20 -0.36
CA LEU A 113 7.86 -2.50 -0.89
C LEU A 113 8.94 -2.05 0.11
N PRO A 114 9.52 -2.97 0.90
CA PRO A 114 10.58 -2.62 1.85
C PRO A 114 11.85 -2.12 1.16
N HIS A 115 12.65 -1.36 1.88
CA HIS A 115 14.00 -0.90 1.48
C HIS A 115 14.02 -0.19 0.11
N LEU A 116 13.11 0.77 -0.08
CA LEU A 116 13.09 1.59 -1.29
C LEU A 116 14.18 2.66 -1.19
N ASN A 117 15.34 2.41 -1.77
CA ASN A 117 16.53 3.25 -1.60
C ASN A 117 16.95 4.02 -2.86
N THR A 118 16.65 3.50 -4.06
CA THR A 118 17.13 4.08 -5.31
C THR A 118 16.03 4.26 -6.37
N VAL A 119 16.33 5.07 -7.38
CA VAL A 119 15.46 5.25 -8.56
C VAL A 119 15.29 3.94 -9.32
N GLU A 120 16.37 3.18 -9.45
CA GLU A 120 16.40 1.88 -10.13
C GLU A 120 15.50 0.86 -9.42
N ASP A 121 15.49 0.87 -8.09
CA ASP A 121 14.62 0.03 -7.28
C ASP A 121 13.15 0.32 -7.56
N ALA A 122 12.80 1.60 -7.55
CA ALA A 122 11.45 2.05 -7.84
C ALA A 122 11.01 1.72 -9.27
N GLN A 123 11.89 1.96 -10.27
CA GLN A 123 11.62 1.64 -11.67
C GLN A 123 11.39 0.14 -11.89
N ALA A 124 12.23 -0.70 -11.28
CA ALA A 124 12.11 -2.16 -11.38
C ALA A 124 10.79 -2.66 -10.77
N ALA A 125 10.38 -2.10 -9.62
CA ALA A 125 9.12 -2.43 -8.99
C ALA A 125 7.91 -2.02 -9.85
N VAL A 126 7.93 -0.81 -10.39
CA VAL A 126 6.89 -0.29 -11.29
C VAL A 126 6.76 -1.15 -12.55
N ALA A 127 7.88 -1.46 -13.22
CA ALA A 127 7.87 -2.33 -14.41
C ALA A 127 7.31 -3.72 -14.10
N ALA A 128 7.71 -4.34 -12.98
CA ALA A 128 7.25 -5.67 -12.59
C ALA A 128 5.75 -5.72 -12.25
N ALA A 129 5.16 -4.63 -11.79
CA ALA A 129 3.76 -4.57 -11.37
C ALA A 129 2.79 -4.30 -12.52
N ARG A 130 3.25 -3.75 -13.63
CA ARG A 130 2.43 -3.35 -14.78
C ARG A 130 2.35 -4.42 -15.86
N TYR A 131 1.23 -4.51 -16.54
CA TYR A 131 1.13 -5.25 -17.79
C TYR A 131 1.84 -4.50 -18.94
N PRO A 132 2.34 -5.24 -19.95
CA PRO A 132 2.84 -4.63 -21.18
C PRO A 132 1.80 -3.72 -21.84
N GLN A 133 2.27 -2.69 -22.51
CA GLN A 133 1.46 -1.72 -23.21
C GLN A 133 0.59 -2.34 -24.29
N VAL A 134 -0.66 -1.88 -24.38
CA VAL A 134 -1.54 -2.21 -25.51
C VAL A 134 -1.23 -1.26 -26.68
N PRO A 135 -1.01 -1.77 -27.90
CA PRO A 135 -0.75 -0.92 -29.07
C PRO A 135 -1.87 0.10 -29.31
N GLY A 136 -1.49 1.36 -29.55
CA GLY A 136 -2.43 2.44 -29.86
C GLY A 136 -3.03 3.15 -28.65
N VAL A 137 -2.74 2.74 -27.41
CA VAL A 137 -3.09 3.46 -26.19
C VAL A 137 -1.90 4.28 -25.69
N GLN A 138 -2.17 5.25 -24.84
CA GLN A 138 -1.12 6.03 -24.19
C GLN A 138 -0.18 5.12 -23.40
N ASP A 139 1.13 5.24 -23.66
CA ASP A 139 2.14 4.50 -22.91
C ASP A 139 2.66 5.30 -21.72
N PHE A 140 2.92 4.58 -20.65
CA PHE A 140 3.50 5.12 -19.43
C PHE A 140 4.88 4.46 -19.19
N THR A 141 5.87 5.28 -18.88
CA THR A 141 7.21 4.79 -18.56
C THR A 141 7.32 4.50 -17.05
N PRO A 142 7.92 3.38 -16.65
CA PRO A 142 8.49 2.32 -17.48
C PRO A 142 7.42 1.39 -18.09
N ALA A 143 7.78 0.73 -19.20
CA ALA A 143 6.96 -0.33 -19.80
C ALA A 143 6.74 -1.48 -18.82
N GLY A 144 5.56 -2.11 -18.89
CA GLY A 144 5.21 -3.22 -18.00
C GLY A 144 5.87 -4.54 -18.42
N GLU A 145 6.16 -5.36 -17.41
CA GLU A 145 6.78 -6.69 -17.57
C GLU A 145 5.94 -7.81 -16.95
N ARG A 146 4.76 -7.50 -16.39
CA ARG A 146 3.88 -8.49 -15.77
C ARG A 146 3.32 -9.43 -16.82
N GLY A 147 3.41 -10.75 -16.58
CA GLY A 147 2.84 -11.77 -17.46
C GLY A 147 1.35 -11.97 -17.25
N TRP A 148 0.68 -12.62 -18.20
CA TRP A 148 -0.73 -12.93 -18.20
C TRP A 148 -1.04 -14.06 -17.21
N GLY A 149 -1.34 -13.74 -15.95
CA GLY A 149 -1.65 -14.69 -14.87
C GLY A 149 -2.88 -14.29 -14.03
N ASN A 150 -3.79 -13.48 -14.59
CA ASN A 150 -4.79 -12.72 -13.86
C ASN A 150 -6.08 -13.47 -13.47
N ARG A 151 -6.25 -14.75 -13.80
CA ARG A 151 -7.51 -15.49 -13.61
C ARG A 151 -8.01 -15.51 -12.16
N ILE A 152 -7.10 -15.61 -11.19
CA ILE A 152 -7.45 -15.61 -9.77
C ILE A 152 -7.75 -14.19 -9.31
N ALA A 153 -6.91 -13.24 -9.69
CA ALA A 153 -7.06 -11.83 -9.33
C ALA A 153 -8.36 -11.24 -9.88
N SER A 154 -8.68 -11.47 -11.15
CA SER A 154 -9.92 -11.00 -11.75
C SER A 154 -11.15 -11.57 -11.03
N ARG A 155 -11.14 -12.87 -10.72
CA ARG A 155 -12.22 -13.50 -9.94
C ARG A 155 -12.37 -12.89 -8.54
N TYR A 156 -11.25 -12.61 -7.87
CA TYR A 156 -11.27 -11.99 -6.54
C TYR A 156 -11.87 -10.57 -6.59
N TRP A 157 -11.52 -9.78 -7.62
CA TRP A 157 -12.09 -8.45 -7.81
C TRP A 157 -13.53 -8.45 -8.32
N GLY A 158 -14.07 -9.60 -8.72
CA GLY A 158 -15.41 -9.73 -9.31
C GLY A 158 -15.49 -9.28 -10.76
N LEU A 159 -14.37 -9.32 -11.48
CA LEU A 159 -14.20 -8.86 -12.85
C LEU A 159 -13.94 -10.02 -13.81
N THR A 160 -14.21 -9.79 -15.09
CA THR A 160 -13.64 -10.63 -16.15
C THR A 160 -12.12 -10.41 -16.26
N PRO A 161 -11.36 -11.36 -16.84
CA PRO A 161 -9.93 -11.16 -17.07
C PRO A 161 -9.60 -9.89 -17.87
N GLN A 162 -10.44 -9.48 -18.82
CA GLN A 162 -10.24 -8.28 -19.60
C GLN A 162 -10.49 -7.01 -18.77
N GLU A 163 -11.60 -6.94 -18.05
CA GLU A 163 -11.90 -5.81 -17.16
C GLU A 163 -10.81 -5.63 -16.08
N TYR A 164 -10.30 -6.75 -15.54
CA TYR A 164 -9.17 -6.68 -14.61
C TYR A 164 -7.90 -6.14 -15.29
N TYR A 165 -7.60 -6.60 -16.50
CA TYR A 165 -6.47 -6.10 -17.26
C TYR A 165 -6.53 -4.58 -17.45
N ASP A 166 -7.71 -4.06 -17.81
CA ASP A 166 -7.95 -2.64 -18.04
C ASP A 166 -7.90 -1.81 -16.74
N ALA A 167 -8.23 -2.42 -15.58
CA ALA A 167 -8.27 -1.76 -14.28
C ALA A 167 -6.97 -1.86 -13.48
N ALA A 168 -6.12 -2.86 -13.77
CA ALA A 168 -5.00 -3.26 -12.93
C ALA A 168 -3.67 -2.61 -13.35
N ASP A 169 -3.66 -1.29 -13.58
CA ASP A 169 -2.43 -0.51 -13.69
C ASP A 169 -2.20 0.30 -12.41
N LEU A 170 -1.04 0.94 -12.31
CA LEU A 170 -0.55 1.62 -11.13
C LEU A 170 -1.06 3.05 -11.04
N TRP A 171 -1.74 3.38 -9.95
CA TRP A 171 -2.04 4.75 -9.61
C TRP A 171 -0.82 5.39 -8.89
N PRO A 172 -0.47 6.67 -9.14
CA PRO A 172 -1.08 7.62 -10.07
C PRO A 172 -0.43 7.68 -11.46
N LEU A 173 0.39 6.69 -11.82
CA LEU A 173 1.02 6.64 -13.15
C LEU A 173 -0.06 6.59 -14.24
N ASP A 174 -0.94 5.60 -14.13
CA ASP A 174 -2.23 5.60 -14.82
C ASP A 174 -3.29 6.22 -13.88
N PRO A 175 -3.90 7.36 -14.22
CA PRO A 175 -4.95 7.96 -13.40
C PRO A 175 -6.16 7.05 -13.17
N GLU A 176 -6.40 6.07 -14.03
CA GLU A 176 -7.49 5.10 -13.93
C GLU A 176 -7.08 3.79 -13.25
N GLY A 177 -5.79 3.63 -12.95
CA GLY A 177 -5.23 2.45 -12.31
C GLY A 177 -5.76 2.25 -10.89
N ASN A 178 -5.86 0.98 -10.47
CA ASN A 178 -6.39 0.61 -9.16
C ASN A 178 -5.41 -0.20 -8.31
N ILE A 179 -4.14 -0.29 -8.70
CA ILE A 179 -3.08 -0.89 -7.90
C ILE A 179 -2.26 0.21 -7.25
N LEU A 180 -2.01 0.08 -5.93
CA LEU A 180 -1.17 0.98 -5.16
C LEU A 180 0.17 0.34 -4.84
N LEU A 181 1.28 0.95 -5.28
CA LEU A 181 2.60 0.63 -4.74
C LEU A 181 2.95 1.62 -3.64
N MET A 182 3.25 1.11 -2.45
CA MET A 182 3.72 1.90 -1.31
C MET A 182 5.15 1.50 -0.97
N GLY A 183 6.12 2.37 -1.26
CA GLY A 183 7.52 2.14 -0.91
C GLY A 183 7.80 2.49 0.55
N ILE A 184 8.58 1.67 1.26
CA ILE A 184 9.06 2.02 2.60
C ILE A 184 10.43 2.68 2.48
N VAL A 185 10.52 3.91 2.96
CA VAL A 185 11.79 4.63 3.16
C VAL A 185 12.19 4.48 4.62
N GLU A 186 13.14 3.61 4.86
CA GLU A 186 13.51 3.13 6.19
C GLU A 186 15.02 2.98 6.38
N GLU A 187 15.79 3.55 5.45
CA GLU A 187 17.25 3.63 5.50
C GLU A 187 17.73 5.06 5.19
N ALA A 188 18.90 5.40 5.70
CA ALA A 188 19.49 6.73 5.48
C ALA A 188 19.69 7.05 3.98
N GLU A 189 20.02 6.04 3.16
CA GLU A 189 20.14 6.16 1.71
C GLU A 189 18.82 6.54 1.07
N GLY A 190 17.72 5.85 1.41
CA GLY A 190 16.40 6.17 0.92
C GLY A 190 15.94 7.57 1.28
N VAL A 191 16.26 8.05 2.50
CA VAL A 191 15.99 9.44 2.92
C VAL A 191 16.75 10.46 2.06
N GLN A 192 18.00 10.16 1.69
CA GLN A 192 18.77 11.02 0.80
C GLN A 192 18.21 11.08 -0.62
N ASN A 193 17.78 9.92 -1.13
CA ASN A 193 17.37 9.75 -2.52
C ASN A 193 15.88 9.99 -2.78
N ILE A 194 15.04 10.17 -1.75
CA ILE A 194 13.57 10.21 -1.89
C ILE A 194 13.08 11.23 -2.92
N ARG A 195 13.72 12.41 -3.01
CA ARG A 195 13.33 13.42 -4.00
C ARG A 195 13.62 13.01 -5.42
N ASP A 196 14.73 12.30 -5.65
CA ASP A 196 15.09 11.79 -6.97
C ASP A 196 14.18 10.63 -7.37
N ILE A 197 13.85 9.75 -6.43
CA ILE A 197 12.87 8.68 -6.63
C ILE A 197 11.53 9.27 -7.07
N LEU A 198 10.95 10.20 -6.30
CA LEU A 198 9.63 10.76 -6.56
C LEU A 198 9.61 11.65 -7.82
N ARG A 199 10.72 12.28 -8.18
CA ARG A 199 10.84 13.07 -9.41
C ARG A 199 10.85 12.21 -10.65
N GLN A 200 11.51 11.07 -10.61
CA GLN A 200 11.78 10.24 -11.78
C GLN A 200 10.80 9.06 -11.95
N VAL A 201 10.12 8.62 -10.87
CA VAL A 201 9.29 7.41 -10.90
C VAL A 201 7.88 7.71 -10.39
N ARG A 202 6.95 7.90 -11.31
CA ARG A 202 5.56 8.25 -10.97
C ARG A 202 4.70 7.10 -10.45
N GLY A 203 5.08 5.85 -10.68
CA GLY A 203 4.28 4.67 -10.34
C GLY A 203 4.31 4.27 -8.86
N ILE A 204 5.10 4.97 -8.02
CA ILE A 204 5.04 4.82 -6.56
C ILE A 204 3.93 5.72 -6.05
N GLY A 205 2.79 5.14 -5.68
CA GLY A 205 1.58 5.87 -5.32
C GLY A 205 1.50 6.31 -3.86
N ALA A 206 2.36 5.79 -2.98
CA ALA A 206 2.50 6.21 -1.59
C ALA A 206 3.89 5.91 -1.06
N ILE A 207 4.31 6.63 -0.02
CA ILE A 207 5.55 6.36 0.71
C ILE A 207 5.21 6.11 2.19
N TRP A 208 5.76 5.05 2.73
CA TRP A 208 5.76 4.82 4.17
C TRP A 208 7.12 5.25 4.75
N ALA A 209 7.10 6.26 5.62
CA ALA A 209 8.27 6.62 6.41
C ALA A 209 8.35 5.65 7.60
N GLY A 210 9.26 4.67 7.52
CA GLY A 210 9.41 3.56 8.46
C GLY A 210 10.43 3.86 9.56
N PRO A 211 10.00 4.27 10.79
CA PRO A 211 10.95 4.70 11.82
C PRO A 211 11.71 3.54 12.48
N GLY A 212 11.18 2.31 12.45
CA GLY A 212 11.82 1.14 13.05
C GLY A 212 13.18 0.84 12.43
N ASP A 213 13.17 0.41 11.17
CA ASP A 213 14.39 0.06 10.44
C ASP A 213 15.26 1.28 10.14
N MET A 214 14.66 2.47 9.98
CA MET A 214 15.41 3.72 9.90
C MET A 214 16.32 3.90 11.13
N SER A 215 15.82 3.62 12.34
CA SER A 215 16.63 3.68 13.56
C SER A 215 17.76 2.65 13.57
N VAL A 216 17.49 1.47 13.02
CA VAL A 216 18.51 0.41 12.91
C VAL A 216 19.59 0.83 11.91
N SER A 217 19.22 1.34 10.75
CA SER A 217 20.15 1.82 9.72
C SER A 217 21.03 2.99 10.21
N MET A 218 20.53 3.77 11.16
CA MET A 218 21.26 4.86 11.82
C MET A 218 22.11 4.40 13.02
N GLY A 219 22.13 3.09 13.35
CA GLY A 219 22.83 2.56 14.51
C GLY A 219 22.13 2.79 15.85
N LEU A 220 20.89 3.22 15.85
CA LEU A 220 20.09 3.56 17.03
C LEU A 220 19.27 2.38 17.58
N ARG A 221 19.46 1.19 17.06
CA ARG A 221 18.98 -0.11 17.61
C ARG A 221 17.48 -0.13 17.97
N GLY A 222 16.61 0.33 17.08
CA GLY A 222 15.16 0.28 17.28
C GLY A 222 14.57 1.45 18.06
N GLN A 223 15.34 2.50 18.37
CA GLN A 223 14.87 3.71 19.02
C GLN A 223 14.09 4.60 18.03
N ALA A 224 12.92 4.13 17.61
CA ALA A 224 12.08 4.80 16.62
C ALA A 224 11.67 6.25 17.02
N SER A 225 11.59 6.54 18.33
CA SER A 225 11.27 7.86 18.86
C SER A 225 12.48 8.80 18.99
N HIS A 226 13.70 8.33 18.63
CA HIS A 226 14.91 9.19 18.70
C HIS A 226 14.71 10.46 17.84
N PRO A 227 15.14 11.66 18.31
CA PRO A 227 14.95 12.92 17.57
C PRO A 227 15.45 12.86 16.12
N ASP A 228 16.62 12.29 15.86
CA ASP A 228 17.19 12.20 14.52
C ASP A 228 16.35 11.28 13.60
N VAL A 229 15.75 10.22 14.15
CA VAL A 229 14.82 9.35 13.40
C VAL A 229 13.56 10.14 13.04
N GLN A 230 13.01 10.87 14.01
CA GLN A 230 11.82 11.69 13.78
C GLN A 230 12.09 12.83 12.79
N GLU A 231 13.28 13.42 12.80
CA GLU A 231 13.69 14.41 11.81
C GLU A 231 13.74 13.80 10.40
N ASN A 232 14.33 12.63 10.22
CA ASN A 232 14.36 11.94 8.93
C ASN A 232 12.94 11.56 8.44
N LEU A 233 12.07 11.14 9.33
CA LEU A 233 10.66 10.88 9.02
C LEU A 233 9.97 12.14 8.47
N LEU A 234 10.22 13.30 9.07
CA LEU A 234 9.70 14.59 8.58
C LEU A 234 10.36 15.04 7.27
N ARG A 235 11.63 14.71 7.02
CA ARG A 235 12.29 14.94 5.72
C ARG A 235 11.62 14.13 4.59
N VAL A 236 11.28 12.86 4.86
CA VAL A 236 10.51 12.02 3.91
C VAL A 236 9.13 12.64 3.67
N LEU A 237 8.41 13.01 4.73
CA LEU A 237 7.10 13.67 4.61
C LEU A 237 7.18 14.97 3.79
N ALA A 238 8.21 15.79 4.00
CA ALA A 238 8.40 17.02 3.24
C ALA A 238 8.60 16.76 1.75
N ALA A 239 9.38 15.74 1.38
CA ALA A 239 9.53 15.32 0.00
C ALA A 239 8.20 14.82 -0.58
N CYS A 240 7.46 14.00 0.16
CA CYS A 240 6.14 13.53 -0.27
C CYS A 240 5.17 14.69 -0.56
N LYS A 241 5.14 15.71 0.29
CA LYS A 241 4.33 16.92 0.09
C LYS A 241 4.77 17.71 -1.15
N GLU A 242 6.07 17.84 -1.38
CA GLU A 242 6.65 18.54 -2.53
C GLU A 242 6.19 17.91 -3.86
N PHE A 243 6.09 16.59 -3.92
CA PHE A 243 5.72 15.85 -5.12
C PHE A 243 4.24 15.42 -5.15
N GLY A 244 3.44 15.78 -4.15
CA GLY A 244 2.01 15.42 -4.08
C GLY A 244 1.75 13.93 -3.86
N VAL A 245 2.71 13.18 -3.29
CA VAL A 245 2.59 11.76 -3.00
C VAL A 245 2.11 11.57 -1.55
N PRO A 246 1.06 10.77 -1.29
CA PRO A 246 0.62 10.47 0.06
C PRO A 246 1.71 9.80 0.90
N CYS A 247 1.89 10.29 2.14
CA CYS A 247 2.85 9.72 3.07
C CYS A 247 2.14 8.95 4.18
N ALA A 248 2.67 7.76 4.49
CA ALA A 248 2.19 6.87 5.55
C ALA A 248 3.14 6.88 6.75
N THR A 249 2.58 6.66 7.94
CA THR A 249 3.34 6.37 9.16
C THR A 249 2.49 5.62 10.18
N GLY A 250 3.13 4.99 11.16
CA GLY A 250 2.46 4.42 12.32
C GLY A 250 1.99 5.50 13.28
N ALA A 251 0.84 5.27 13.94
CA ALA A 251 0.35 6.12 15.01
C ALA A 251 -0.43 5.32 16.07
N THR A 252 -0.44 5.85 17.30
CA THR A 252 -1.25 5.43 18.42
C THR A 252 -2.40 6.41 18.64
N ALA A 253 -3.26 6.16 19.63
CA ALA A 253 -4.28 7.13 20.03
C ALA A 253 -3.67 8.46 20.53
N ASP A 254 -2.47 8.40 21.10
CA ASP A 254 -1.84 9.56 21.73
C ASP A 254 -1.21 10.52 20.71
N ASP A 255 -0.80 10.00 19.54
CA ASP A 255 -0.08 10.80 18.55
C ASP A 255 -0.76 10.89 17.16
N VAL A 256 -1.88 10.22 16.95
CA VAL A 256 -2.59 10.25 15.66
C VAL A 256 -3.01 11.67 15.25
N ALA A 257 -3.43 12.50 16.20
CA ALA A 257 -3.78 13.90 15.92
C ALA A 257 -2.58 14.67 15.35
N MET A 258 -1.44 14.56 16.02
CA MET A 258 -0.19 15.19 15.59
C MET A 258 0.22 14.70 14.19
N ARG A 259 0.12 13.38 13.91
CA ARG A 259 0.49 12.84 12.59
C ARG A 259 -0.41 13.39 11.48
N LEU A 260 -1.71 13.47 11.71
CA LEU A 260 -2.65 14.06 10.75
C LEU A 260 -2.37 15.56 10.53
N GLU A 261 -2.08 16.34 11.58
CA GLU A 261 -1.70 17.76 11.50
C GLU A 261 -0.37 17.94 10.75
N GLN A 262 0.62 17.07 10.97
CA GLN A 262 1.86 17.05 10.22
C GLN A 262 1.62 16.83 8.71
N GLY A 263 0.51 16.18 8.35
CA GLY A 263 0.10 15.97 6.96
C GLY A 263 0.30 14.55 6.44
N PHE A 264 0.52 13.57 7.31
CA PHE A 264 0.42 12.17 6.92
C PHE A 264 -1.01 11.84 6.49
N ARG A 265 -1.17 11.01 5.46
CA ARG A 265 -2.47 10.68 4.86
C ARG A 265 -2.81 9.20 4.93
N ILE A 266 -1.87 8.35 5.23
CA ILE A 266 -2.11 6.92 5.52
C ILE A 266 -1.59 6.67 6.93
N ILE A 267 -2.50 6.35 7.85
CA ILE A 267 -2.20 6.12 9.26
C ILE A 267 -2.34 4.64 9.56
N MET A 268 -1.25 4.03 10.01
CA MET A 268 -1.24 2.63 10.40
C MET A 268 -1.35 2.53 11.92
N THR A 269 -2.35 1.82 12.40
CA THR A 269 -2.58 1.63 13.83
C THR A 269 -2.36 0.19 14.24
N ALA A 270 -1.77 0.00 15.41
CA ALA A 270 -1.59 -1.28 16.07
C ALA A 270 -2.19 -1.22 17.48
N PRO A 271 -2.43 -2.38 18.11
CA PRO A 271 -2.57 -3.72 17.57
C PRO A 271 -3.95 -3.96 16.94
N VAL A 272 -4.07 -5.03 16.17
CA VAL A 272 -5.24 -5.41 15.40
C VAL A 272 -6.57 -5.42 16.18
N ARG A 273 -6.58 -5.96 17.40
CA ARG A 273 -7.78 -6.07 18.23
C ARG A 273 -7.98 -4.93 19.22
N SER A 274 -7.03 -4.03 19.33
CA SER A 274 -7.14 -2.81 20.12
C SER A 274 -7.10 -1.64 19.15
N THR A 275 -8.20 -0.96 19.00
CA THR A 275 -8.37 0.05 17.94
C THR A 275 -8.45 1.50 18.45
N PRO A 276 -7.83 1.89 19.58
CA PRO A 276 -7.99 3.26 20.09
C PRO A 276 -7.44 4.31 19.10
N GLY A 277 -6.33 4.03 18.44
CA GLY A 277 -5.77 4.92 17.41
C GLY A 277 -6.66 5.03 16.17
N LEU A 278 -7.30 3.93 15.74
CA LEU A 278 -8.28 3.94 14.67
C LEU A 278 -9.51 4.77 15.04
N VAL A 279 -10.10 4.52 16.20
CA VAL A 279 -11.30 5.23 16.70
C VAL A 279 -11.03 6.73 16.78
N GLU A 280 -9.93 7.14 17.41
CA GLU A 280 -9.56 8.55 17.53
C GLU A 280 -9.25 9.19 16.17
N GLY A 281 -8.51 8.50 15.31
CA GLY A 281 -8.19 8.98 13.98
C GLY A 281 -9.44 9.21 13.12
N ARG A 282 -10.39 8.28 13.13
CA ARG A 282 -11.67 8.44 12.41
C ARG A 282 -12.51 9.57 12.97
N ARG A 283 -12.56 9.71 14.29
CA ARG A 283 -13.24 10.85 14.95
C ARG A 283 -12.66 12.19 14.48
N LEU A 284 -11.35 12.32 14.45
CA LEU A 284 -10.65 13.54 14.01
C LEU A 284 -10.88 13.81 12.50
N ALA A 285 -10.99 12.77 11.69
CA ALA A 285 -11.26 12.88 10.26
C ALA A 285 -12.74 13.04 9.90
N ALA A 286 -13.65 13.12 10.89
CA ALA A 286 -15.10 13.14 10.71
C ALA A 286 -15.63 11.97 9.85
N ARG A 287 -15.16 10.74 10.12
CA ARG A 287 -15.45 9.52 9.35
C ARG A 287 -15.87 8.36 10.25
#